data_1220f86f8173f7bcab7c467624ae1101
#
_entry.id   1220f86f8173f7bcab7c467624ae1101
#
_cell.length_a   1.000
_cell.length_b   1.000
_cell.length_c   1.000
_cell.angle_alpha   90.00
_cell.angle_beta   90.00
_cell.angle_gamma   90.00
#
_symmetry.space_group_name_H-M   'P 1'
#
loop_
_entity.id
_entity.type
_entity.pdbx_description
1 polymer ?
#
loop_
_entity_poly.entity_id
_entity_poly.type
_entity_poly.pdbx_seq_one_letter_code
_entity_poly.pdbx_strand_id
1 'polypeptide(L)'
;YKDSRDVQSTEFGRFIPGITMVNEITKIDDVVMVPWLVGNEWKKVGKMKCKYMFGHFELPNFFMNAMVEMPDTGELKGSDFVAQEYVFSGHFHKRQFKNNIHYLGNPFPHNYADVDDDERGMMILEHGKEPVYFNWGNCPKYRNVKLSTLLDKTKEIMKSKMHLRVTLDIDI
;
A
#
# COMPACT_ATOMS: atom_id res chain seq x y z
N TYR A 1 -10.02 -0.80 15.23
CA TYR A 1 -9.86 -2.10 14.53
C TYR A 1 -11.05 -3.01 14.78
N LYS A 2 -11.31 -3.89 13.82
CA LYS A 2 -12.39 -4.86 13.92
C LYS A 2 -12.07 -5.87 15.03
N ASP A 3 -13.09 -6.23 15.79
CA ASP A 3 -12.92 -7.13 16.93
C ASP A 3 -12.70 -8.58 16.53
N SER A 4 -12.92 -8.94 15.24
CA SER A 4 -12.75 -10.29 14.73
C SER A 4 -12.35 -10.36 13.26
N ARG A 5 -11.88 -11.56 12.84
CA ARG A 5 -11.60 -11.95 11.44
C ARG A 5 -12.60 -12.96 10.88
N ASP A 6 -13.77 -13.08 11.47
CA ASP A 6 -14.74 -14.14 11.16
C ASP A 6 -15.30 -14.05 9.73
N VAL A 7 -15.32 -12.81 9.16
CA VAL A 7 -15.73 -12.60 7.76
C VAL A 7 -14.64 -11.83 7.03
N GLN A 8 -14.00 -12.46 6.05
CA GLN A 8 -12.97 -11.87 5.23
C GLN A 8 -13.37 -11.88 3.75
N SER A 9 -13.07 -10.80 3.05
CA SER A 9 -13.36 -10.66 1.61
C SER A 9 -12.63 -11.70 0.74
N THR A 10 -11.57 -12.30 1.26
CA THR A 10 -10.75 -13.32 0.58
C THR A 10 -11.14 -14.74 0.91
N GLU A 11 -12.19 -14.97 1.71
CA GLU A 11 -12.63 -16.29 2.18
C GLU A 11 -12.91 -17.28 1.03
N PHE A 12 -13.33 -16.78 -0.13
CA PHE A 12 -13.52 -17.61 -1.33
C PHE A 12 -12.25 -18.37 -1.76
N GLY A 13 -11.06 -17.90 -1.37
CA GLY A 13 -9.79 -18.58 -1.66
C GLY A 13 -9.71 -20.01 -1.12
N ARG A 14 -10.46 -20.33 -0.05
CA ARG A 14 -10.53 -21.68 0.53
C ARG A 14 -11.07 -22.72 -0.44
N PHE A 15 -11.85 -22.29 -1.43
CA PHE A 15 -12.46 -23.18 -2.41
C PHE A 15 -11.62 -23.37 -3.67
N ILE A 16 -10.48 -22.70 -3.76
CA ILE A 16 -9.61 -22.77 -4.93
C ILE A 16 -8.47 -23.77 -4.65
N PRO A 17 -8.37 -24.86 -5.43
CA PRO A 17 -7.29 -25.83 -5.25
C PRO A 17 -5.90 -25.20 -5.34
N GLY A 18 -5.02 -25.57 -4.42
CA GLY A 18 -3.63 -25.08 -4.39
C GLY A 18 -3.46 -23.71 -3.72
N ILE A 19 -4.53 -23.08 -3.21
CA ILE A 19 -4.46 -21.88 -2.40
C ILE A 19 -4.55 -22.25 -0.91
N THR A 20 -3.60 -21.74 -0.13
CA THR A 20 -3.65 -21.82 1.34
C THR A 20 -4.03 -20.47 1.90
N MET A 21 -5.13 -20.43 2.66
CA MET A 21 -5.58 -19.23 3.37
C MET A 21 -4.92 -19.14 4.74
N VAL A 22 -4.27 -18.00 5.01
CA VAL A 22 -3.60 -17.74 6.28
C VAL A 22 -4.50 -16.82 7.11
N ASN A 23 -5.16 -17.38 8.13
CA ASN A 23 -6.08 -16.66 9.01
C ASN A 23 -5.48 -16.32 10.38
N GLU A 24 -4.30 -16.81 10.67
CA GLU A 24 -3.57 -16.59 11.91
C GLU A 24 -2.13 -16.18 11.58
N ILE A 25 -1.45 -15.55 12.53
CA ILE A 25 -0.02 -15.23 12.37
C ILE A 25 0.74 -16.54 12.19
N THR A 26 1.25 -16.78 10.99
CA THR A 26 1.87 -18.05 10.60
C THR A 26 3.32 -17.81 10.21
N LYS A 27 4.22 -18.61 10.77
CA LYS A 27 5.64 -18.63 10.40
C LYS A 27 5.95 -19.92 9.63
N ILE A 28 6.53 -19.73 8.43
CA ILE A 28 7.03 -20.81 7.57
C ILE A 28 8.51 -20.49 7.29
N ASP A 29 9.40 -21.28 7.84
CA ASP A 29 10.86 -21.05 7.77
C ASP A 29 11.27 -19.64 8.23
N ASP A 30 11.76 -18.81 7.34
CA ASP A 30 12.16 -17.41 7.60
C ASP A 30 11.13 -16.38 7.11
N VAL A 31 9.92 -16.83 6.77
CA VAL A 31 8.79 -16.00 6.33
C VAL A 31 7.70 -15.98 7.40
N VAL A 32 7.18 -14.78 7.71
CA VAL A 32 6.02 -14.59 8.58
C VAL A 32 4.90 -13.95 7.80
N MET A 33 3.74 -14.62 7.79
CA MET A 33 2.49 -14.12 7.23
C MET A 33 1.62 -13.59 8.37
N VAL A 34 1.21 -12.33 8.28
CA VAL A 34 0.43 -11.65 9.31
C VAL A 34 -0.89 -11.19 8.70
N PRO A 35 -2.01 -11.85 9.00
CA PRO A 35 -3.32 -11.38 8.58
C PRO A 35 -3.67 -10.08 9.30
N TRP A 36 -4.84 -9.51 8.99
CA TRP A 36 -5.34 -8.35 9.72
C TRP A 36 -5.32 -8.58 11.23
N LEU A 37 -4.62 -7.71 11.94
CA LEU A 37 -4.44 -7.85 13.39
C LEU A 37 -5.72 -7.49 14.14
N VAL A 38 -6.03 -8.26 15.18
CA VAL A 38 -7.17 -8.02 16.07
C VAL A 38 -6.73 -8.00 17.54
N GLY A 39 -7.38 -7.17 18.34
CA GLY A 39 -7.09 -7.04 19.76
C GLY A 39 -5.61 -6.77 20.06
N ASN A 40 -4.99 -7.60 20.87
CA ASN A 40 -3.60 -7.45 21.33
C ASN A 40 -2.55 -8.18 20.47
N GLU A 41 -2.89 -8.72 19.32
CA GLU A 41 -1.95 -9.48 18.47
C GLU A 41 -0.76 -8.65 18.01
N TRP A 42 -0.95 -7.34 17.82
CA TRP A 42 0.10 -6.40 17.45
C TRP A 42 1.31 -6.43 18.40
N LYS A 43 1.12 -6.75 19.69
CA LYS A 43 2.20 -6.82 20.69
C LYS A 43 3.22 -7.93 20.41
N LYS A 44 2.87 -8.92 19.57
CA LYS A 44 3.72 -10.06 19.23
C LYS A 44 4.51 -9.82 17.95
N VAL A 45 3.93 -9.12 16.98
CA VAL A 45 4.40 -9.04 15.60
C VAL A 45 5.80 -8.45 15.50
N GLY A 46 6.06 -7.29 16.11
CA GLY A 46 7.37 -6.64 16.05
C GLY A 46 8.53 -7.47 16.62
N LYS A 47 8.24 -8.45 17.49
CA LYS A 47 9.24 -9.30 18.14
C LYS A 47 9.57 -10.58 17.36
N MET A 48 8.82 -10.88 16.30
CA MET A 48 8.98 -12.12 15.53
C MET A 48 10.19 -12.03 14.59
N LYS A 49 11.25 -12.78 14.89
CA LYS A 49 12.44 -12.83 14.02
C LYS A 49 12.15 -13.60 12.74
N CYS A 50 12.34 -12.94 11.58
CA CYS A 50 12.24 -13.54 10.27
C CYS A 50 13.03 -12.73 9.23
N LYS A 51 13.25 -13.30 8.06
CA LYS A 51 13.79 -12.57 6.92
C LYS A 51 12.70 -11.70 6.29
N TYR A 52 11.56 -12.29 5.97
CA TYR A 52 10.45 -11.60 5.33
C TYR A 52 9.20 -11.66 6.20
N MET A 53 8.56 -10.51 6.39
CA MET A 53 7.26 -10.41 6.99
C MET A 53 6.28 -9.77 6.02
N PHE A 54 5.14 -10.42 5.80
CA PHE A 54 4.05 -9.90 4.97
C PHE A 54 2.85 -9.61 5.85
N GLY A 55 2.28 -8.41 5.74
CA GLY A 55 1.15 -8.03 6.55
C GLY A 55 0.29 -6.92 5.96
N HIS A 56 -0.65 -6.44 6.75
CA HIS A 56 -1.58 -5.38 6.38
C HIS A 56 -1.66 -4.40 7.57
N PHE A 57 -0.61 -3.59 7.72
CA PHE A 57 -0.38 -2.78 8.92
C PHE A 57 -0.82 -1.34 8.73
N GLU A 58 -1.30 -0.73 9.81
CA GLU A 58 -1.54 0.71 9.95
C GLU A 58 -0.44 1.32 10.83
N LEU A 59 0.68 1.67 10.23
CA LEU A 59 1.79 2.23 11.00
C LEU A 59 1.78 3.77 10.95
N PRO A 60 2.00 4.44 12.09
CA PRO A 60 2.11 5.88 12.14
C PRO A 60 3.29 6.40 11.33
N ASN A 61 3.20 7.68 10.94
CA ASN A 61 4.22 8.38 10.17
C ASN A 61 4.45 7.82 8.76
N PHE A 62 3.53 7.03 8.23
CA PHE A 62 3.44 6.66 6.82
C PHE A 62 2.24 7.32 6.17
N PHE A 63 2.33 7.63 4.88
CA PHE A 63 1.23 8.22 4.14
C PHE A 63 0.18 7.17 3.81
N MET A 64 -1.06 7.41 4.19
CA MET A 64 -2.20 6.55 3.85
C MET A 64 -2.51 6.62 2.33
N ASN A 65 -2.33 7.80 1.76
CA ASN A 65 -2.49 8.12 0.33
C ASN A 65 -1.51 9.25 -0.04
N ALA A 66 -1.70 9.92 -1.17
CA ALA A 66 -0.79 11.00 -1.61
C ALA A 66 -0.73 12.21 -0.66
N MET A 67 -1.73 12.40 0.23
CA MET A 67 -1.91 13.64 0.99
C MET A 67 -1.99 13.48 2.51
N VAL A 68 -2.38 12.30 3.00
CA VAL A 68 -2.70 12.10 4.43
C VAL A 68 -1.72 11.14 5.08
N GLU A 69 -1.08 11.58 6.13
CA GLU A 69 -0.18 10.78 6.96
C GLU A 69 -0.95 10.12 8.11
N MET A 70 -0.63 8.87 8.44
CA MET A 70 -1.23 8.13 9.54
C MET A 70 -0.75 8.68 10.88
N PRO A 71 -1.67 9.14 11.77
CA PRO A 71 -1.32 9.61 13.10
C PRO A 71 -0.85 8.45 14.00
N ASP A 72 -0.10 8.79 15.06
CA ASP A 72 0.30 7.82 16.08
C ASP A 72 -0.90 7.49 17.00
N THR A 73 -1.34 6.25 16.97
CA THR A 73 -2.43 5.73 17.80
C THR A 73 -1.95 5.06 19.09
N GLY A 74 -0.62 5.02 19.33
CA GLY A 74 -0.02 4.39 20.49
C GLY A 74 0.11 2.87 20.42
N GLU A 75 -0.25 2.27 19.27
CA GLU A 75 -0.13 0.83 19.02
C GLU A 75 1.18 0.47 18.30
N LEU A 76 1.13 -0.42 17.31
CA LEU A 76 2.28 -0.89 16.54
C LEU A 76 2.95 0.26 15.75
N LYS A 77 4.26 0.38 15.86
CA LYS A 77 5.07 1.41 15.19
C LYS A 77 6.13 0.79 14.29
N GLY A 78 6.61 1.57 13.35
CA GLY A 78 7.72 1.15 12.49
C GLY A 78 8.97 0.78 13.27
N SER A 79 9.24 1.45 14.40
CA SER A 79 10.36 1.15 15.30
C SER A 79 10.28 -0.21 16.00
N ASP A 80 9.12 -0.87 16.00
CA ASP A 80 8.96 -2.19 16.62
C ASP A 80 9.51 -3.31 15.73
N PHE A 81 9.67 -3.04 14.42
CA PHE A 81 10.13 -4.01 13.43
C PHE A 81 11.68 -4.04 13.31
N VAL A 82 12.35 -4.44 14.39
CA VAL A 82 13.82 -4.49 14.42
C VAL A 82 14.40 -5.91 14.22
N ALA A 83 13.54 -6.93 14.26
CA ALA A 83 13.93 -8.33 14.17
C ALA A 83 13.69 -8.96 12.77
N GLN A 84 13.20 -8.16 11.83
CA GLN A 84 12.89 -8.54 10.45
C GLN A 84 13.88 -7.89 9.49
N GLU A 85 14.29 -8.60 8.42
CA GLU A 85 15.11 -8.01 7.36
C GLU A 85 14.24 -7.14 6.45
N TYR A 86 13.05 -7.65 6.07
CA TYR A 86 12.05 -6.94 5.26
C TYR A 86 10.66 -7.08 5.86
N VAL A 87 9.92 -5.98 5.87
CA VAL A 87 8.49 -5.95 6.21
C VAL A 87 7.73 -5.38 5.03
N PHE A 88 6.91 -6.19 4.38
CA PHE A 88 6.05 -5.79 3.28
C PHE A 88 4.63 -5.62 3.78
N SER A 89 4.05 -4.45 3.55
CA SER A 89 2.70 -4.13 4.01
C SER A 89 1.81 -3.66 2.86
N GLY A 90 0.56 -4.11 2.89
CA GLY A 90 -0.56 -3.48 2.21
C GLY A 90 -1.15 -2.35 3.05
N HIS A 91 -2.44 -2.08 2.88
CA HIS A 91 -3.27 -1.10 3.54
C HIS A 91 -3.11 0.32 2.96
N PHE A 92 -1.94 0.92 2.99
CA PHE A 92 -1.74 2.27 2.48
C PHE A 92 -1.59 2.29 0.97
N HIS A 93 -2.25 3.25 0.34
CA HIS A 93 -2.32 3.35 -1.13
C HIS A 93 -1.01 3.83 -1.74
N LYS A 94 -0.25 4.66 -1.02
CA LYS A 94 1.02 5.20 -1.51
C LYS A 94 2.14 4.18 -1.35
N ARG A 95 2.90 3.92 -2.44
CA ARG A 95 4.16 3.20 -2.33
C ARG A 95 5.18 4.05 -1.60
N GLN A 96 5.77 3.50 -0.56
CA GLN A 96 6.75 4.21 0.27
C GLN A 96 7.59 3.24 1.09
N PHE A 97 8.80 3.70 1.44
CA PHE A 97 9.78 2.91 2.15
C PHE A 97 10.36 3.70 3.32
N LYS A 98 10.45 3.09 4.48
CA LYS A 98 11.19 3.63 5.64
C LYS A 98 11.91 2.48 6.34
N ASN A 99 13.24 2.55 6.41
CA ASN A 99 14.09 1.47 6.93
C ASN A 99 13.81 0.15 6.19
N ASN A 100 13.47 -0.91 6.92
CA ASN A 100 13.13 -2.23 6.40
C ASN A 100 11.63 -2.40 6.07
N ILE A 101 10.82 -1.33 6.19
CA ILE A 101 9.36 -1.39 5.96
C ILE A 101 9.03 -0.85 4.57
N HIS A 102 8.32 -1.66 3.79
CA HIS A 102 7.92 -1.41 2.41
C HIS A 102 6.40 -1.48 2.29
N TYR A 103 5.74 -0.33 2.15
CA TYR A 103 4.34 -0.29 1.70
C TYR A 103 4.31 -0.39 0.18
N LEU A 104 3.65 -1.42 -0.33
CA LEU A 104 3.63 -1.70 -1.77
C LEU A 104 2.76 -0.71 -2.55
N GLY A 105 1.77 -0.14 -1.88
CA GLY A 105 0.78 0.75 -2.47
C GLY A 105 -0.21 0.02 -3.37
N ASN A 106 -1.12 0.78 -3.98
CA ASN A 106 -2.02 0.26 -5.00
C ASN A 106 -1.26 -0.01 -6.31
N PRO A 107 -1.69 -0.95 -7.16
CA PRO A 107 -1.05 -1.22 -8.44
C PRO A 107 -1.18 -0.06 -9.44
N PHE A 108 -2.16 0.84 -9.24
CA PHE A 108 -2.40 2.07 -10.01
C PHE A 108 -3.22 3.06 -9.17
N PRO A 109 -3.21 4.36 -9.50
CA PRO A 109 -4.05 5.36 -8.84
C PRO A 109 -5.53 5.03 -9.00
N HIS A 110 -6.30 5.07 -7.91
CA HIS A 110 -7.72 4.69 -7.90
C HIS A 110 -8.67 5.90 -7.98
N ASN A 111 -8.26 7.03 -7.44
CA ASN A 111 -9.08 8.24 -7.36
C ASN A 111 -8.22 9.49 -7.10
N TYR A 112 -8.86 10.63 -6.84
CA TYR A 112 -8.17 11.90 -6.60
C TYR A 112 -7.42 12.00 -5.26
N ALA A 113 -7.54 11.03 -4.36
CA ALA A 113 -6.64 10.93 -3.21
C ALA A 113 -5.23 10.46 -3.61
N ASP A 114 -5.09 9.92 -4.81
CA ASP A 114 -3.84 9.44 -5.41
C ASP A 114 -3.32 10.39 -6.52
N VAL A 115 -3.78 11.66 -6.52
CA VAL A 115 -3.37 12.66 -7.52
C VAL A 115 -1.86 12.83 -7.54
N ASP A 116 -1.29 12.89 -8.75
CA ASP A 116 0.16 13.06 -9.03
C ASP A 116 1.07 11.95 -8.46
N ASP A 117 0.52 10.84 -8.00
CA ASP A 117 1.25 9.69 -7.47
C ASP A 117 1.21 8.52 -8.46
N ASP A 118 2.09 8.54 -9.46
CA ASP A 118 2.13 7.60 -10.58
C ASP A 118 3.12 6.43 -10.37
N GLU A 119 3.95 6.47 -9.34
CA GLU A 119 4.96 5.43 -9.08
C GLU A 119 4.33 4.18 -8.47
N ARG A 120 3.50 3.50 -9.25
CA ARG A 120 2.68 2.38 -8.84
C ARG A 120 2.80 1.20 -9.79
N GLY A 121 2.56 0.02 -9.28
CA GLY A 121 2.67 -1.21 -10.06
C GLY A 121 2.82 -2.42 -9.14
N MET A 122 3.83 -3.24 -9.39
CA MET A 122 4.05 -4.48 -8.64
C MET A 122 5.48 -4.58 -8.13
N MET A 123 5.70 -5.54 -7.25
CA MET A 123 7.00 -5.96 -6.75
C MET A 123 7.23 -7.44 -7.12
N ILE A 124 8.44 -7.77 -7.51
CA ILE A 124 8.92 -9.15 -7.60
C ILE A 124 9.93 -9.35 -6.47
N LEU A 125 9.69 -10.35 -5.65
CA LEU A 125 10.59 -10.79 -4.60
C LEU A 125 11.06 -12.21 -4.90
N GLU A 126 12.37 -12.36 -5.01
CA GLU A 126 13.03 -13.65 -5.10
C GLU A 126 13.76 -13.90 -3.77
N HIS A 127 13.59 -15.10 -3.19
CA HIS A 127 14.16 -15.39 -1.87
C HIS A 127 15.68 -15.16 -1.88
N GLY A 128 16.17 -14.38 -0.92
CA GLY A 128 17.59 -14.06 -0.79
C GLY A 128 18.07 -12.93 -1.70
N LYS A 129 17.20 -12.31 -2.51
CA LYS A 129 17.53 -11.15 -3.33
C LYS A 129 16.78 -9.91 -2.88
N GLU A 130 17.27 -8.76 -3.33
CA GLU A 130 16.59 -7.47 -3.14
C GLU A 130 15.26 -7.44 -3.89
N PRO A 131 14.21 -6.83 -3.32
CA PRO A 131 12.94 -6.67 -3.99
C PRO A 131 13.07 -5.73 -5.20
N VAL A 132 12.48 -6.11 -6.33
CA VAL A 132 12.50 -5.32 -7.56
C VAL A 132 11.11 -4.76 -7.81
N TYR A 133 11.02 -3.43 -7.97
CA TYR A 133 9.77 -2.71 -8.18
C TYR A 133 9.58 -2.32 -9.63
N PHE A 134 8.38 -2.56 -10.14
CA PHE A 134 7.97 -2.21 -11.50
C PHE A 134 6.80 -1.22 -11.45
N ASN A 135 6.92 -0.13 -12.19
CA ASN A 135 5.85 0.83 -12.36
C ASN A 135 5.00 0.50 -13.59
N TRP A 136 3.69 0.57 -13.44
CA TRP A 136 2.78 0.42 -14.56
C TRP A 136 2.56 1.77 -15.26
N GLY A 137 3.44 2.11 -16.21
CA GLY A 137 3.44 3.42 -16.87
C GLY A 137 2.17 3.76 -17.66
N ASN A 138 1.42 2.75 -18.13
CA ASN A 138 0.16 2.92 -18.86
C ASN A 138 -1.09 2.75 -17.95
N CYS A 139 -0.97 3.08 -16.67
CA CYS A 139 -2.09 3.09 -15.75
C CYS A 139 -2.98 4.34 -15.90
N PRO A 140 -4.21 4.33 -15.34
CA PRO A 140 -5.00 5.54 -15.14
C PRO A 140 -4.23 6.56 -14.31
N LYS A 141 -4.39 7.84 -14.63
CA LYS A 141 -3.71 8.94 -13.94
C LYS A 141 -4.70 10.00 -13.49
N TYR A 142 -4.47 10.59 -12.35
CA TYR A 142 -5.29 11.65 -11.78
C TYR A 142 -4.48 12.94 -11.65
N ARG A 143 -5.04 14.08 -12.12
CA ARG A 143 -4.38 15.38 -12.08
C ARG A 143 -5.36 16.46 -11.65
N ASN A 144 -4.87 17.41 -10.85
CA ASN A 144 -5.52 18.70 -10.67
C ASN A 144 -4.90 19.68 -11.65
N VAL A 145 -5.73 20.39 -12.43
CA VAL A 145 -5.25 21.33 -13.45
C VAL A 145 -6.09 22.60 -13.43
N LYS A 146 -5.47 23.74 -13.66
CA LYS A 146 -6.16 25.02 -13.85
C LYS A 146 -6.76 25.08 -15.25
N LEU A 147 -7.92 25.74 -15.41
CA LEU A 147 -8.58 25.89 -16.70
C LEU A 147 -7.67 26.62 -17.70
N SER A 148 -7.03 27.71 -17.31
CA SER A 148 -6.09 28.43 -18.13
C SER A 148 -4.96 27.53 -18.68
N THR A 149 -4.38 26.71 -17.82
CA THR A 149 -3.33 25.75 -18.20
C THR A 149 -3.86 24.66 -19.13
N LEU A 150 -5.07 24.16 -18.88
CA LEU A 150 -5.70 23.14 -19.73
C LEU A 150 -5.96 23.69 -21.13
N LEU A 151 -6.44 24.93 -21.27
CA LEU A 151 -6.69 25.56 -22.55
C LEU A 151 -5.40 25.78 -23.36
N ASP A 152 -4.34 26.22 -22.68
CA ASP A 152 -3.02 26.46 -23.30
C ASP A 152 -2.33 25.16 -23.74
N LYS A 153 -2.42 24.11 -22.93
CA LYS A 153 -1.69 22.85 -23.11
C LYS A 153 -2.58 21.64 -23.33
N THR A 154 -3.74 21.83 -23.93
CA THR A 154 -4.77 20.78 -24.11
C THR A 154 -4.20 19.47 -24.65
N LYS A 155 -3.44 19.50 -25.74
CA LYS A 155 -2.87 18.30 -26.39
C LYS A 155 -1.84 17.56 -25.53
N GLU A 156 -1.15 18.28 -24.64
CA GLU A 156 -0.15 17.69 -23.74
C GLU A 156 -0.81 17.03 -22.53
N ILE A 157 -1.88 17.64 -22.02
CA ILE A 157 -2.56 17.25 -20.79
C ILE A 157 -3.62 16.16 -21.06
N MET A 158 -4.43 16.34 -22.11
CA MET A 158 -5.52 15.41 -22.44
C MET A 158 -4.97 14.16 -23.16
N LYS A 159 -4.52 13.20 -22.36
CA LYS A 159 -4.09 11.87 -22.86
C LYS A 159 -5.11 10.81 -22.46
N SER A 160 -5.07 9.65 -23.13
CA SER A 160 -5.90 8.51 -22.74
C SER A 160 -5.64 8.11 -21.29
N LYS A 161 -6.69 7.66 -20.59
CA LYS A 161 -6.64 7.25 -19.16
C LYS A 161 -6.29 8.40 -18.19
N MET A 162 -6.41 9.65 -18.60
CA MET A 162 -6.23 10.81 -17.75
C MET A 162 -7.55 11.27 -17.15
N HIS A 163 -7.63 11.35 -15.83
CA HIS A 163 -8.75 11.90 -15.09
C HIS A 163 -8.35 13.29 -14.57
N LEU A 164 -9.06 14.33 -15.02
CA LEU A 164 -8.75 15.71 -14.69
C LEU A 164 -9.81 16.29 -13.74
N ARG A 165 -9.34 16.92 -12.66
CA ARG A 165 -10.14 17.87 -11.88
C ARG A 165 -9.70 19.28 -12.29
N VAL A 166 -10.59 20.02 -12.91
CA VAL A 166 -10.31 21.35 -13.43
C VAL A 166 -10.77 22.39 -12.42
N THR A 167 -9.87 23.32 -12.06
CA THR A 167 -10.19 24.48 -11.24
C THR A 167 -10.31 25.71 -12.14
N LEU A 168 -11.38 26.47 -11.98
CA LEU A 168 -11.56 27.75 -12.66
C LEU A 168 -10.62 28.80 -12.07
N ASP A 169 -9.83 29.44 -12.92
CA ASP A 169 -8.86 30.47 -12.56
C ASP A 169 -8.86 31.64 -13.56
N ILE A 170 -9.90 31.74 -14.38
CA ILE A 170 -10.13 32.82 -15.33
C ILE A 170 -11.51 33.44 -15.02
N ASP A 171 -11.60 34.77 -15.14
CA ASP A 171 -12.87 35.49 -15.09
C ASP A 171 -13.66 35.16 -16.36
N ILE A 172 -14.93 34.81 -16.20
CA ILE A 172 -15.87 34.50 -17.28
C ILE A 172 -16.70 35.74 -17.57
#